data_606e7e5e7b9ae94fd8e1928a701f7e06
#
_entry.id   606e7e5e7b9ae94fd8e1928a701f7e06
#
_cell.length_a   1.000
_cell.length_b   1.000
_cell.length_c   1.000
_cell.angle_alpha   90.00
_cell.angle_beta   90.00
_cell.angle_gamma   90.00
#
_symmetry.space_group_name_H-M   'P 1'
#
loop_
_entity.id
_entity.type
_entity.pdbx_description
1 polymer ?
#
loop_
_entity_poly.entity_id
_entity_poly.type
_entity_poly.pdbx_seq_one_letter_code
_entity_poly.pdbx_strand_id
1 'polypeptide(L)'
;MSMETANPERAFVLGLDGVPWDLIRRWTEEGKLPNFAGVMEEGASGPLSSTTPDATPLAWPTIATGVWPDKHGLYGFQHLEREYTHRMNTSADVRRPELWDILSPAVVGNVPMTYPASEIDGTVVTGMMTPEMDERFTHPPEFGKELKETIPDYRIGLSWDEFRDRPDEFREELSTLLETRRKLMGRLMDEDWRLFFFVYTAPDRLQHLIWEEDALLEHYRELDEILGEAMEYAECRDSALFIVSDHGFGPISRFVFLNTLLEREGLLQRKGGDGTRGALVRVGLTKNRVQGLLSRLGVSEKSLVEHLPKSVVDTVAAQVPGEHNLYDVEFEDTVAFAHGSGNVYVNDTIRFDPGVVAPEDVPAIKSDLRSLFEGLTDPQTENRVLDVHDGDELFPTDPHSPDLVVKGKEEYETAVSLTRDVFRDSGSKVASHRPEGIFLAWGPSVEHGSTATDASVTDVAPTILHALDEAVPSDADGRVLKEIFHDGSKPGRRAVSQREYGQAGSATAVEADFDDVEDRLRGLGYME
;
A
#
# COMPACT_ATOMS: atom_id res chain seq x y z
N MET A 1 20.37 -7.97 31.89
CA MET A 1 20.15 -6.58 32.40
C MET A 1 18.86 -6.60 33.21
N SER A 2 18.77 -5.88 34.34
CA SER A 2 17.47 -5.82 35.03
C SER A 2 16.51 -4.98 34.20
N MET A 3 15.22 -5.35 34.11
CA MET A 3 14.18 -4.60 33.37
C MET A 3 14.13 -3.10 33.73
N GLU A 4 14.52 -2.74 34.97
CA GLU A 4 14.53 -1.36 35.47
C GLU A 4 15.54 -0.40 34.79
N THR A 5 16.50 -0.90 34.02
CA THR A 5 17.50 -0.08 33.31
C THR A 5 17.48 -0.29 31.78
N ALA A 6 16.57 -1.09 31.31
CA ALA A 6 16.48 -1.41 29.90
C ALA A 6 16.24 -0.14 29.05
N ASN A 7 17.07 0.04 28.04
CA ASN A 7 16.99 1.10 27.05
C ASN A 7 17.50 0.51 25.76
N PRO A 8 16.62 0.13 24.84
CA PRO A 8 17.08 -0.39 23.58
C PRO A 8 17.87 0.69 22.83
N GLU A 9 18.98 0.31 22.25
CA GLU A 9 19.78 1.20 21.39
C GLU A 9 19.43 1.00 19.91
N ARG A 10 18.69 -0.07 19.63
CA ARG A 10 18.29 -0.51 18.29
C ARG A 10 16.81 -0.86 18.24
N ALA A 11 16.21 -0.63 17.10
CA ALA A 11 14.86 -1.10 16.78
C ALA A 11 14.87 -1.98 15.54
N PHE A 12 14.22 -3.13 15.64
CA PHE A 12 13.89 -3.97 14.50
C PHE A 12 12.39 -3.86 14.21
N VAL A 13 12.02 -3.43 13.03
CA VAL A 13 10.65 -3.37 12.55
C VAL A 13 10.43 -4.46 11.50
N LEU A 14 9.59 -5.43 11.84
CA LEU A 14 9.13 -6.48 10.95
C LEU A 14 7.74 -6.11 10.43
N GLY A 15 7.68 -5.68 9.19
CA GLY A 15 6.42 -5.37 8.51
C GLY A 15 5.83 -6.62 7.85
N LEU A 16 4.56 -6.87 8.08
CA LEU A 16 3.80 -7.97 7.50
C LEU A 16 2.57 -7.38 6.79
N ASP A 17 2.67 -7.15 5.50
CA ASP A 17 1.66 -6.46 4.70
C ASP A 17 0.31 -7.21 4.69
N GLY A 18 -0.76 -6.52 5.03
CA GLY A 18 -2.12 -7.06 4.96
C GLY A 18 -2.48 -8.11 6.04
N VAL A 19 -1.74 -8.21 7.15
CA VAL A 19 -2.01 -9.21 8.18
C VAL A 19 -3.12 -8.74 9.13
N PRO A 20 -4.32 -9.39 9.16
CA PRO A 20 -5.44 -8.97 9.99
C PRO A 20 -5.31 -9.43 11.43
N TRP A 21 -5.68 -8.55 12.37
CA TRP A 21 -5.67 -8.81 13.80
C TRP A 21 -6.49 -10.04 14.21
N ASP A 22 -7.68 -10.20 13.63
CA ASP A 22 -8.58 -11.29 13.99
C ASP A 22 -8.02 -12.68 13.68
N LEU A 23 -7.30 -12.85 12.58
CA LEU A 23 -6.67 -14.14 12.25
C LEU A 23 -5.52 -14.46 13.20
N ILE A 24 -4.65 -13.48 13.49
CA ILE A 24 -3.53 -13.66 14.43
C ILE A 24 -4.07 -14.03 15.80
N ARG A 25 -5.02 -13.25 16.35
CA ARG A 25 -5.62 -13.51 17.65
C ARG A 25 -6.24 -14.92 17.72
N ARG A 26 -7.06 -15.28 16.73
CA ARG A 26 -7.73 -16.59 16.69
C ARG A 26 -6.72 -17.74 16.63
N TRP A 27 -5.73 -17.68 15.75
CA TRP A 27 -4.80 -18.78 15.57
C TRP A 27 -3.75 -18.88 16.69
N THR A 28 -3.43 -17.79 17.38
CA THR A 28 -2.64 -17.85 18.62
C THR A 28 -3.42 -18.49 19.76
N GLU A 29 -4.70 -18.14 19.95
CA GLU A 29 -5.59 -18.76 20.92
C GLU A 29 -5.76 -20.27 20.66
N GLU A 30 -5.77 -20.69 19.40
CA GLU A 30 -5.83 -22.08 18.97
C GLU A 30 -4.47 -22.82 19.03
N GLY A 31 -3.39 -22.14 19.39
CA GLY A 31 -2.04 -22.69 19.49
C GLY A 31 -1.39 -23.05 18.15
N LYS A 32 -1.85 -22.43 17.04
CA LYS A 32 -1.38 -22.69 15.69
C LYS A 32 -0.16 -21.84 15.28
N LEU A 33 0.06 -20.69 15.98
CA LEU A 33 1.12 -19.70 15.74
C LEU A 33 1.89 -19.45 17.05
N PRO A 34 2.83 -20.35 17.42
CA PRO A 34 3.49 -20.31 18.74
C PRO A 34 4.39 -19.10 18.94
N ASN A 35 5.08 -18.57 17.91
CA ASN A 35 5.96 -17.41 18.04
C ASN A 35 5.14 -16.12 18.20
N PHE A 36 4.06 -15.94 17.43
CA PHE A 36 3.11 -14.85 17.68
C PHE A 36 2.53 -14.91 19.09
N ALA A 37 2.14 -16.10 19.56
CA ALA A 37 1.64 -16.27 20.92
C ALA A 37 2.70 -15.87 21.96
N GLY A 38 3.97 -16.25 21.77
CA GLY A 38 5.09 -15.88 22.62
C GLY A 38 5.29 -14.35 22.69
N VAL A 39 5.27 -13.67 21.55
CA VAL A 39 5.36 -12.19 21.51
C VAL A 39 4.17 -11.54 22.23
N MET A 40 2.95 -12.05 22.05
CA MET A 40 1.76 -11.51 22.72
C MET A 40 1.76 -11.74 24.24
N GLU A 41 2.33 -12.85 24.72
CA GLU A 41 2.44 -13.15 26.14
C GLU A 41 3.58 -12.37 26.82
N GLU A 42 4.75 -12.29 26.17
CA GLU A 42 5.97 -11.69 26.71
C GLU A 42 6.18 -10.22 26.31
N GLY A 43 5.26 -9.65 25.54
CA GLY A 43 5.34 -8.29 25.02
C GLY A 43 4.00 -7.56 25.05
N ALA A 44 3.83 -6.64 24.10
CA ALA A 44 2.61 -5.86 23.92
C ALA A 44 1.91 -6.25 22.62
N SER A 45 0.59 -6.20 22.58
CA SER A 45 -0.17 -6.54 21.37
C SER A 45 -1.48 -5.77 21.25
N GLY A 46 -1.97 -5.58 20.03
CA GLY A 46 -3.27 -4.98 19.76
C GLY A 46 -3.57 -4.83 18.26
N PRO A 47 -4.80 -4.49 17.91
CA PRO A 47 -5.12 -4.06 16.57
C PRO A 47 -4.42 -2.73 16.24
N LEU A 48 -4.03 -2.56 14.98
CA LEU A 48 -3.45 -1.34 14.44
C LEU A 48 -4.40 -0.76 13.37
N SER A 49 -4.96 0.40 13.65
CA SER A 49 -5.86 1.07 12.72
C SER A 49 -5.09 1.70 11.56
N SER A 50 -5.48 1.34 10.34
CA SER A 50 -4.88 1.82 9.09
C SER A 50 -5.26 3.25 8.73
N THR A 51 -4.78 3.71 7.57
CA THR A 51 -5.21 4.94 6.89
C THR A 51 -6.65 4.82 6.38
N THR A 52 -7.21 5.93 5.90
CA THR A 52 -8.46 5.93 5.14
C THR A 52 -8.20 6.61 3.79
N PRO A 53 -8.25 5.87 2.67
CA PRO A 53 -8.49 4.42 2.56
C PRO A 53 -7.35 3.57 3.17
N ASP A 54 -7.68 2.32 3.55
CA ASP A 54 -6.74 1.33 4.03
C ASP A 54 -5.97 0.72 2.85
N ALA A 55 -4.89 1.38 2.48
CA ALA A 55 -4.14 1.03 1.27
C ALA A 55 -2.63 1.14 1.50
N THR A 56 -1.91 0.14 1.04
CA THR A 56 -0.44 0.00 1.11
C THR A 56 0.33 1.29 0.81
N PRO A 57 0.04 2.02 -0.31
CA PRO A 57 0.80 3.23 -0.68
C PRO A 57 0.57 4.43 0.25
N LEU A 58 -0.46 4.41 1.08
CA LEU A 58 -0.71 5.42 2.10
C LEU A 58 -0.13 4.96 3.44
N ALA A 59 -0.39 3.71 3.81
CA ALA A 59 -0.16 3.23 5.16
C ALA A 59 1.34 3.03 5.47
N TRP A 60 2.16 2.47 4.56
CA TRP A 60 3.60 2.33 4.81
C TRP A 60 4.32 3.67 4.98
N PRO A 61 4.10 4.69 4.11
CA PRO A 61 4.65 6.03 4.37
C PRO A 61 4.15 6.65 5.68
N THR A 62 2.88 6.42 6.05
CA THR A 62 2.33 6.85 7.34
C THR A 62 3.05 6.17 8.52
N ILE A 63 3.29 4.86 8.44
CA ILE A 63 4.06 4.09 9.44
C ILE A 63 5.49 4.65 9.56
N ALA A 64 6.13 4.95 8.43
CA ALA A 64 7.53 5.40 8.40
C ALA A 64 7.73 6.85 8.87
N THR A 65 6.73 7.72 8.66
CA THR A 65 6.83 9.16 8.94
C THR A 65 6.10 9.59 10.23
N GLY A 66 5.06 8.85 10.65
CA GLY A 66 4.19 9.21 11.77
C GLY A 66 3.19 10.33 11.47
N VAL A 67 2.94 10.63 10.19
CA VAL A 67 1.97 11.65 9.76
C VAL A 67 0.96 11.10 8.76
N TRP A 68 -0.20 11.75 8.64
CA TRP A 68 -1.23 11.39 7.67
C TRP A 68 -0.87 11.77 6.23
N PRO A 69 -1.60 11.23 5.22
CA PRO A 69 -1.36 11.47 3.80
C PRO A 69 -1.27 12.93 3.37
N ASP A 70 -2.04 13.83 3.98
CA ASP A 70 -2.01 15.26 3.68
C ASP A 70 -0.68 15.94 4.02
N LYS A 71 0.11 15.34 4.91
CA LYS A 71 1.45 15.82 5.25
C LYS A 71 2.56 15.10 4.49
N HIS A 72 2.46 13.77 4.31
CA HIS A 72 3.49 13.05 3.55
C HIS A 72 3.26 13.07 2.02
N GLY A 73 2.05 13.40 1.54
CA GLY A 73 1.79 13.74 0.13
C GLY A 73 1.31 12.59 -0.75
N LEU A 74 1.16 11.36 -0.25
CA LEU A 74 0.76 10.21 -1.06
C LEU A 74 -0.69 9.82 -0.79
N TYR A 75 -1.51 9.76 -1.85
CA TYR A 75 -2.94 9.38 -1.80
C TYR A 75 -3.24 8.08 -2.56
N GLY A 76 -2.21 7.40 -3.06
CA GLY A 76 -2.33 6.16 -3.84
C GLY A 76 -1.01 5.79 -4.49
N PHE A 77 -1.04 4.76 -5.32
CA PHE A 77 0.11 4.38 -6.16
C PHE A 77 0.40 5.43 -7.24
N GLN A 78 -0.63 6.13 -7.67
CA GLN A 78 -0.54 7.13 -8.74
C GLN A 78 -0.76 8.53 -8.20
N HIS A 79 0.01 9.48 -8.71
CA HIS A 79 -0.21 10.91 -8.56
C HIS A 79 -1.10 11.41 -9.70
N LEU A 80 -2.19 12.07 -9.35
CA LEU A 80 -3.10 12.69 -10.31
C LEU A 80 -2.63 14.11 -10.62
N GLU A 81 -2.30 14.35 -11.88
CA GLU A 81 -1.88 15.67 -12.35
C GLU A 81 -3.07 16.55 -12.73
N ARG A 82 -2.83 17.85 -12.80
CA ARG A 82 -3.85 18.86 -13.10
C ARG A 82 -4.60 18.61 -14.43
N GLU A 83 -3.91 18.05 -15.43
CA GLU A 83 -4.42 17.75 -16.77
C GLU A 83 -5.02 16.33 -16.87
N TYR A 84 -5.37 15.71 -15.74
CA TYR A 84 -5.95 14.35 -15.60
C TYR A 84 -5.03 13.24 -16.09
N THR A 85 -3.77 13.53 -16.32
CA THR A 85 -2.75 12.50 -16.48
C THR A 85 -2.34 11.98 -15.10
N HIS A 86 -1.74 10.82 -15.08
CA HIS A 86 -1.18 10.28 -13.85
C HIS A 86 0.23 9.77 -14.10
N ARG A 87 1.02 9.80 -13.06
CA ARG A 87 2.33 9.15 -12.97
C ARG A 87 2.40 8.31 -11.71
N MET A 88 3.25 7.30 -11.70
CA MET A 88 3.49 6.54 -10.49
C MET A 88 4.16 7.39 -9.41
N ASN A 89 3.72 7.23 -8.18
CA ASN A 89 4.38 7.81 -7.02
C ASN A 89 5.69 7.08 -6.75
N THR A 90 6.67 7.82 -6.25
CA THR A 90 8.02 7.36 -5.94
C THR A 90 8.41 7.79 -4.53
N SER A 91 9.55 7.31 -4.01
CA SER A 91 10.11 7.78 -2.73
C SER A 91 10.36 9.29 -2.69
N ALA A 92 10.61 9.92 -3.86
CA ALA A 92 10.81 11.37 -3.98
C ALA A 92 9.54 12.20 -3.71
N ASP A 93 8.36 11.58 -3.74
CA ASP A 93 7.09 12.24 -3.47
C ASP A 93 6.75 12.32 -1.98
N VAL A 94 7.48 11.58 -1.13
CA VAL A 94 7.31 11.62 0.33
C VAL A 94 7.86 12.94 0.88
N ARG A 95 7.00 13.76 1.47
CA ARG A 95 7.31 15.15 1.89
C ARG A 95 7.82 15.25 3.34
N ARG A 96 7.91 14.16 4.07
CA ARG A 96 8.35 14.14 5.48
C ARG A 96 9.48 13.15 5.68
N PRO A 97 10.39 13.43 6.65
CA PRO A 97 11.44 12.50 7.02
C PRO A 97 10.85 11.17 7.48
N GLU A 98 11.40 10.10 6.99
CA GLU A 98 11.06 8.75 7.38
C GLU A 98 11.98 8.29 8.53
N LEU A 99 11.63 7.21 9.20
CA LEU A 99 12.42 6.69 10.34
C LEU A 99 13.91 6.52 10.01
N TRP A 100 14.23 6.09 8.81
CA TRP A 100 15.64 5.88 8.37
C TRP A 100 16.38 7.17 8.02
N ASP A 101 15.70 8.31 7.86
CA ASP A 101 16.34 9.62 7.80
C ASP A 101 16.75 10.13 9.18
N ILE A 102 16.11 9.61 10.23
CA ILE A 102 16.30 10.05 11.62
C ILE A 102 17.20 9.09 12.40
N LEU A 103 17.02 7.79 12.22
CA LEU A 103 17.70 6.71 12.94
C LEU A 103 18.82 6.12 12.08
N SER A 104 20.04 6.60 12.27
CA SER A 104 21.23 6.20 11.53
C SER A 104 22.20 5.42 12.43
N PRO A 105 22.92 4.40 11.88
CA PRO A 105 22.77 3.81 10.56
C PRO A 105 21.48 3.00 10.42
N ALA A 106 20.92 2.89 9.20
CA ALA A 106 19.68 2.19 8.96
C ALA A 106 19.78 1.13 7.87
N VAL A 107 19.04 0.04 8.05
CA VAL A 107 18.82 -0.99 7.04
C VAL A 107 17.33 -1.02 6.70
N VAL A 108 17.01 -0.83 5.41
CA VAL A 108 15.64 -0.78 4.89
C VAL A 108 15.50 -1.84 3.81
N GLY A 109 14.66 -2.84 4.02
CA GLY A 109 14.46 -3.95 3.09
C GLY A 109 13.02 -4.14 2.68
N ASN A 110 12.75 -4.13 1.38
CA ASN A 110 11.44 -4.40 0.77
C ASN A 110 10.28 -3.49 1.22
N VAL A 111 10.53 -2.36 1.85
CA VAL A 111 9.46 -1.43 2.24
C VAL A 111 8.77 -0.89 0.96
N PRO A 112 7.43 -0.95 0.85
CA PRO A 112 6.71 -0.35 -0.26
C PRO A 112 6.98 1.15 -0.39
N MET A 113 6.88 1.69 -1.60
CA MET A 113 7.07 3.12 -1.93
C MET A 113 8.49 3.66 -1.74
N THR A 114 9.52 2.81 -1.60
CA THR A 114 10.91 3.24 -1.38
C THR A 114 11.76 3.32 -2.65
N TYR A 115 11.19 3.10 -3.85
CA TYR A 115 11.93 3.28 -5.11
C TYR A 115 11.77 4.72 -5.64
N PRO A 116 12.88 5.33 -6.15
CA PRO A 116 14.27 4.89 -6.08
C PRO A 116 14.83 4.88 -4.65
N ALA A 117 15.86 4.06 -4.41
CA ALA A 117 16.50 3.97 -3.11
C ALA A 117 17.07 5.31 -2.66
N SER A 118 16.69 5.76 -1.47
CA SER A 118 17.22 6.98 -0.87
C SER A 118 18.66 6.81 -0.42
N GLU A 119 19.47 7.87 -0.55
CA GLU A 119 20.83 7.91 -0.02
C GLU A 119 20.79 8.12 1.50
N ILE A 120 20.98 7.05 2.25
CA ILE A 120 21.03 7.06 3.71
C ILE A 120 22.39 6.58 4.22
N ASP A 121 22.70 6.83 5.48
CA ASP A 121 23.80 6.13 6.16
C ASP A 121 23.33 4.71 6.51
N GLY A 122 23.64 3.75 5.62
CA GLY A 122 23.20 2.37 5.74
C GLY A 122 22.88 1.70 4.39
N THR A 123 21.93 0.77 4.40
CA THR A 123 21.58 -0.03 3.23
C THR A 123 20.08 0.02 2.95
N VAL A 124 19.71 0.30 1.70
CA VAL A 124 18.33 0.22 1.20
C VAL A 124 18.23 -0.84 0.11
N VAL A 125 17.25 -1.71 0.21
CA VAL A 125 16.76 -2.56 -0.88
C VAL A 125 15.29 -2.23 -1.08
N THR A 126 14.96 -1.61 -2.20
CA THR A 126 13.60 -1.11 -2.45
C THR A 126 12.57 -2.24 -2.58
N GLY A 127 11.33 -1.94 -2.20
CA GLY A 127 10.23 -2.90 -2.17
C GLY A 127 9.28 -2.80 -3.35
N MET A 128 8.01 -3.04 -3.06
CA MET A 128 6.91 -2.87 -4.00
C MET A 128 6.97 -1.48 -4.65
N MET A 129 6.64 -1.36 -5.90
CA MET A 129 6.80 -0.22 -6.81
C MET A 129 8.18 -0.11 -7.48
N THR A 130 9.11 -0.99 -7.21
CA THR A 130 10.36 -1.05 -7.97
C THR A 130 10.10 -1.57 -9.39
N PRO A 131 10.37 -0.80 -10.45
CA PRO A 131 10.10 -1.25 -11.81
C PRO A 131 11.07 -2.35 -12.25
N GLU A 132 12.37 -2.15 -12.02
CA GLU A 132 13.40 -3.12 -12.37
C GLU A 132 14.57 -3.07 -11.38
N MET A 133 15.41 -4.10 -11.35
CA MET A 133 16.61 -4.14 -10.52
C MET A 133 17.77 -3.38 -11.20
N ASP A 134 17.60 -2.08 -11.39
CA ASP A 134 18.60 -1.15 -11.94
C ASP A 134 19.59 -0.65 -10.87
N GLU A 135 20.36 0.41 -11.17
CA GLU A 135 21.33 0.99 -10.23
C GLU A 135 20.65 1.74 -9.05
N ARG A 136 19.35 2.05 -9.17
CA ARG A 136 18.55 2.79 -8.17
C ARG A 136 17.73 1.86 -7.28
N PHE A 137 17.80 0.55 -7.55
CA PHE A 137 17.11 -0.48 -6.78
C PHE A 137 17.66 -0.62 -5.36
N THR A 138 18.97 -0.32 -5.16
CA THR A 138 19.61 -0.39 -3.85
C THR A 138 20.45 0.85 -3.56
N HIS A 139 20.60 1.14 -2.27
CA HIS A 139 21.64 2.01 -1.76
C HIS A 139 22.48 1.23 -0.73
N PRO A 140 23.83 1.18 -0.86
CA PRO A 140 24.59 1.63 -2.02
C PRO A 140 24.31 0.77 -3.28
N PRO A 141 24.54 1.29 -4.51
CA PRO A 141 24.26 0.55 -5.76
C PRO A 141 25.02 -0.76 -5.90
N GLU A 142 26.17 -0.88 -5.25
CA GLU A 142 27.00 -2.10 -5.25
C GLU A 142 26.29 -3.27 -4.59
N PHE A 143 25.44 -3.02 -3.59
CA PHE A 143 24.67 -4.07 -2.92
C PHE A 143 23.73 -4.79 -3.89
N GLY A 144 23.16 -4.11 -4.88
CA GLY A 144 22.35 -4.74 -5.92
C GLY A 144 23.10 -5.77 -6.76
N LYS A 145 24.42 -5.59 -6.98
CA LYS A 145 25.27 -6.57 -7.65
C LYS A 145 25.55 -7.77 -6.76
N GLU A 146 25.90 -7.53 -5.49
CA GLU A 146 26.08 -8.57 -4.49
C GLU A 146 24.81 -9.42 -4.33
N LEU A 147 23.63 -8.78 -4.28
CA LEU A 147 22.35 -9.48 -4.17
C LEU A 147 22.10 -10.44 -5.33
N LYS A 148 22.37 -10.02 -6.57
CA LYS A 148 22.23 -10.88 -7.76
C LYS A 148 23.19 -12.07 -7.76
N GLU A 149 24.35 -11.94 -7.12
CA GLU A 149 25.34 -13.03 -6.98
C GLU A 149 24.99 -13.99 -5.83
N THR A 150 24.52 -13.45 -4.70
CA THR A 150 24.26 -14.23 -3.47
C THR A 150 22.87 -14.86 -3.43
N ILE A 151 21.88 -14.21 -4.04
CA ILE A 151 20.49 -14.70 -4.15
C ILE A 151 20.06 -14.59 -5.62
N PRO A 152 20.53 -15.50 -6.51
CA PRO A 152 20.28 -15.40 -7.95
C PRO A 152 18.78 -15.42 -8.34
N ASP A 153 17.96 -16.08 -7.51
CA ASP A 153 16.52 -16.22 -7.73
C ASP A 153 15.71 -15.04 -7.14
N TYR A 154 16.41 -14.00 -6.63
CA TYR A 154 15.74 -12.81 -6.11
C TYR A 154 15.00 -12.09 -7.24
N ARG A 155 13.74 -11.75 -6.96
CA ARG A 155 12.87 -10.97 -7.85
C ARG A 155 11.99 -10.05 -7.03
N ILE A 156 11.59 -8.91 -7.60
CA ILE A 156 10.83 -7.86 -6.90
C ILE A 156 9.42 -8.35 -6.52
N GLY A 157 8.80 -9.15 -7.38
CA GLY A 157 7.45 -9.65 -7.13
C GLY A 157 7.03 -10.72 -8.13
N LEU A 158 5.78 -11.15 -8.04
CA LEU A 158 5.12 -12.07 -8.95
C LEU A 158 4.05 -11.31 -9.73
N SER A 159 3.81 -11.70 -11.00
CA SER A 159 2.65 -11.28 -11.76
C SER A 159 1.53 -12.30 -11.59
N TRP A 160 0.42 -11.90 -10.97
CA TRP A 160 -0.73 -12.78 -10.79
C TRP A 160 -1.33 -13.25 -12.13
N ASP A 161 -1.32 -12.41 -13.16
CA ASP A 161 -1.90 -12.75 -14.47
C ASP A 161 -1.26 -14.01 -15.07
N GLU A 162 0.00 -14.30 -14.72
CA GLU A 162 0.67 -15.54 -15.11
C GLU A 162 0.09 -16.79 -14.43
N PHE A 163 -0.55 -16.63 -13.26
CA PHE A 163 -1.02 -17.72 -12.40
C PHE A 163 -2.53 -17.77 -12.22
N ARG A 164 -3.30 -16.87 -12.84
CA ARG A 164 -4.75 -16.67 -12.62
C ARG A 164 -5.57 -17.99 -12.64
N ASP A 165 -5.21 -18.93 -13.49
CA ASP A 165 -5.86 -20.24 -13.62
C ASP A 165 -5.07 -21.37 -12.93
N ARG A 166 -4.03 -21.04 -12.13
CA ARG A 166 -3.09 -21.98 -11.52
C ARG A 166 -2.76 -21.59 -10.08
N PRO A 167 -3.74 -21.57 -9.16
CA PRO A 167 -3.54 -21.07 -7.80
C PRO A 167 -2.51 -21.87 -6.98
N ASP A 168 -2.40 -23.18 -7.21
CA ASP A 168 -1.40 -24.01 -6.52
C ASP A 168 0.04 -23.64 -6.95
N GLU A 169 0.28 -23.41 -8.25
CA GLU A 169 1.59 -22.92 -8.72
C GLU A 169 1.89 -21.52 -8.17
N PHE A 170 0.88 -20.65 -8.05
CA PHE A 170 1.05 -19.35 -7.43
C PHE A 170 1.53 -19.46 -5.97
N ARG A 171 0.95 -20.38 -5.19
CA ARG A 171 1.35 -20.61 -3.79
C ARG A 171 2.80 -21.10 -3.70
N GLU A 172 3.21 -22.05 -4.55
CA GLU A 172 4.60 -22.55 -4.60
C GLU A 172 5.59 -21.43 -4.95
N GLU A 173 5.26 -20.60 -5.94
CA GLU A 173 6.10 -19.46 -6.34
C GLU A 173 6.14 -18.37 -5.27
N LEU A 174 5.03 -18.15 -4.56
CA LEU A 174 4.96 -17.19 -3.46
C LEU A 174 5.79 -17.64 -2.25
N SER A 175 5.76 -18.95 -1.91
CA SER A 175 6.63 -19.52 -0.87
C SER A 175 8.11 -19.42 -1.28
N THR A 176 8.45 -19.65 -2.56
CA THR A 176 9.79 -19.42 -3.09
C THR A 176 10.21 -17.94 -2.96
N LEU A 177 9.31 -17.02 -3.27
CA LEU A 177 9.56 -15.59 -3.10
C LEU A 177 9.81 -15.25 -1.62
N LEU A 178 8.99 -15.77 -0.72
CA LEU A 178 9.12 -15.59 0.73
C LEU A 178 10.50 -16.07 1.22
N GLU A 179 10.95 -17.24 0.77
CA GLU A 179 12.27 -17.80 1.11
C GLU A 179 13.42 -16.90 0.60
N THR A 180 13.31 -16.30 -0.62
CA THR A 180 14.33 -15.35 -1.09
C THR A 180 14.37 -14.08 -0.24
N ARG A 181 13.22 -13.64 0.29
CA ARG A 181 13.14 -12.51 1.24
C ARG A 181 13.75 -12.86 2.59
N ARG A 182 13.51 -14.07 3.09
CA ARG A 182 14.13 -14.58 4.33
C ARG A 182 15.65 -14.60 4.22
N LYS A 183 16.21 -15.07 3.09
CA LYS A 183 17.65 -15.01 2.80
C LYS A 183 18.19 -13.58 2.76
N LEU A 184 17.45 -12.66 2.11
CA LEU A 184 17.81 -11.24 2.08
C LEU A 184 17.82 -10.63 3.49
N MET A 185 16.78 -10.88 4.29
CA MET A 185 16.70 -10.41 5.67
C MET A 185 17.92 -10.89 6.47
N GLY A 186 18.24 -12.19 6.41
CA GLY A 186 19.41 -12.76 7.07
C GLY A 186 20.73 -12.11 6.63
N ARG A 187 20.91 -11.85 5.32
CA ARG A 187 22.10 -11.16 4.80
C ARG A 187 22.20 -9.72 5.31
N LEU A 188 21.08 -8.98 5.32
CA LEU A 188 21.03 -7.60 5.80
C LEU A 188 21.27 -7.48 7.31
N MET A 189 20.95 -8.51 8.08
CA MET A 189 21.23 -8.55 9.53
C MET A 189 22.72 -8.50 9.88
N ASP A 190 23.61 -8.83 8.95
CA ASP A 190 25.06 -8.72 9.12
C ASP A 190 25.58 -7.29 9.08
N GLU A 191 24.79 -6.35 8.52
CA GLU A 191 25.13 -4.93 8.46
C GLU A 191 25.09 -4.29 9.86
N ASP A 192 25.70 -3.10 10.00
CA ASP A 192 25.53 -2.29 11.21
C ASP A 192 24.27 -1.43 11.08
N TRP A 193 23.44 -1.43 12.13
CA TRP A 193 22.18 -0.70 12.12
C TRP A 193 21.74 -0.28 13.52
N ARG A 194 21.13 0.89 13.60
CA ARG A 194 20.32 1.37 14.71
C ARG A 194 18.83 1.13 14.45
N LEU A 195 18.41 1.23 13.18
CA LEU A 195 17.10 0.84 12.69
C LEU A 195 17.25 -0.29 11.65
N PHE A 196 16.53 -1.39 11.84
CA PHE A 196 16.32 -2.40 10.83
C PHE A 196 14.83 -2.47 10.49
N PHE A 197 14.46 -2.11 9.27
CA PHE A 197 13.07 -2.10 8.82
C PHE A 197 12.91 -3.01 7.61
N PHE A 198 12.18 -4.11 7.76
CA PHE A 198 12.01 -5.10 6.70
C PHE A 198 10.54 -5.48 6.53
N VAL A 199 10.03 -5.50 5.27
CA VAL A 199 8.63 -5.80 4.98
C VAL A 199 8.48 -7.05 4.12
N TYR A 200 7.55 -7.92 4.52
CA TYR A 200 7.06 -9.04 3.75
C TYR A 200 5.68 -8.72 3.16
N THR A 201 5.58 -8.60 1.82
CA THR A 201 4.33 -8.32 1.11
C THR A 201 3.61 -9.59 0.62
N ALA A 202 4.15 -10.77 0.94
CA ALA A 202 3.57 -12.04 0.52
C ALA A 202 2.17 -12.31 1.10
N PRO A 203 1.87 -12.00 2.39
CA PRO A 203 0.54 -12.24 2.96
C PRO A 203 -0.56 -11.49 2.22
N ASP A 204 -0.35 -10.22 1.93
CA ASP A 204 -1.29 -9.41 1.17
C ASP A 204 -1.59 -10.03 -0.21
N ARG A 205 -0.56 -10.38 -0.95
CA ARG A 205 -0.68 -10.99 -2.29
C ARG A 205 -1.46 -12.31 -2.27
N LEU A 206 -1.19 -13.15 -1.28
CA LEU A 206 -1.91 -14.40 -1.12
C LEU A 206 -3.41 -14.15 -0.90
N GLN A 207 -3.73 -13.25 0.03
CA GLN A 207 -5.09 -13.01 0.50
C GLN A 207 -6.01 -12.40 -0.56
N HIS A 208 -5.50 -11.60 -1.47
CA HIS A 208 -6.28 -11.10 -2.61
C HIS A 208 -6.90 -12.22 -3.46
N LEU A 209 -6.26 -13.36 -3.53
CA LEU A 209 -6.50 -14.40 -4.51
C LEU A 209 -6.93 -15.73 -3.90
N ILE A 210 -6.54 -15.95 -2.65
CA ILE A 210 -6.78 -17.20 -1.92
C ILE A 210 -7.20 -16.82 -0.51
N TRP A 211 -8.46 -17.19 -0.16
CA TRP A 211 -9.04 -16.92 1.16
C TRP A 211 -9.50 -18.21 1.88
N GLU A 212 -9.01 -19.36 1.41
CA GLU A 212 -9.26 -20.64 2.07
C GLU A 212 -8.42 -20.76 3.34
N GLU A 213 -9.06 -21.12 4.47
CA GLU A 213 -8.43 -21.13 5.80
C GLU A 213 -7.16 -21.99 5.87
N ASP A 214 -7.18 -23.19 5.28
CA ASP A 214 -6.01 -24.08 5.32
C ASP A 214 -4.81 -23.51 4.56
N ALA A 215 -5.06 -22.88 3.41
CA ALA A 215 -4.02 -22.25 2.61
C ALA A 215 -3.42 -21.00 3.30
N LEU A 216 -4.29 -20.19 3.90
CA LEU A 216 -3.85 -19.04 4.69
C LEU A 216 -3.03 -19.51 5.90
N LEU A 217 -3.52 -20.48 6.65
CA LEU A 217 -2.82 -20.97 7.84
C LEU A 217 -1.44 -21.56 7.52
N GLU A 218 -1.29 -22.25 6.39
CA GLU A 218 0.00 -22.77 5.95
C GLU A 218 1.01 -21.62 5.75
N HIS A 219 0.61 -20.57 5.03
CA HIS A 219 1.45 -19.39 4.81
C HIS A 219 1.75 -18.63 6.11
N TYR A 220 0.77 -18.49 7.00
CA TYR A 220 0.98 -17.82 8.30
C TYR A 220 1.88 -18.60 9.24
N ARG A 221 2.02 -19.91 9.08
CA ARG A 221 3.05 -20.70 9.80
C ARG A 221 4.46 -20.39 9.30
N GLU A 222 4.63 -20.15 7.97
CA GLU A 222 5.91 -19.67 7.45
C GLU A 222 6.26 -18.28 8.03
N LEU A 223 5.26 -17.38 8.17
CA LEU A 223 5.45 -16.09 8.83
C LEU A 223 5.76 -16.23 10.32
N ASP A 224 5.16 -17.18 11.01
CA ASP A 224 5.44 -17.47 12.41
C ASP A 224 6.88 -17.96 12.62
N GLU A 225 7.41 -18.79 11.70
CA GLU A 225 8.82 -19.19 11.71
C GLU A 225 9.76 -17.99 11.48
N ILE A 226 9.43 -17.11 10.52
CA ILE A 226 10.18 -15.87 10.27
C ILE A 226 10.17 -14.95 11.51
N LEU A 227 9.03 -14.86 12.19
CA LEU A 227 8.94 -14.13 13.45
C LEU A 227 9.85 -14.73 14.53
N GLY A 228 9.91 -16.07 14.63
CA GLY A 228 10.85 -16.75 15.55
C GLY A 228 12.31 -16.36 15.27
N GLU A 229 12.72 -16.33 14.00
CA GLU A 229 14.05 -15.84 13.63
C GLU A 229 14.26 -14.36 13.96
N ALA A 230 13.26 -13.52 13.71
CA ALA A 230 13.33 -12.11 14.04
C ALA A 230 13.50 -11.87 15.56
N MET A 231 12.84 -12.69 16.41
CA MET A 231 13.03 -12.66 17.86
C MET A 231 14.46 -13.04 18.25
N GLU A 232 15.02 -14.10 17.66
CA GLU A 232 16.41 -14.51 17.91
C GLU A 232 17.41 -13.41 17.50
N TYR A 233 17.21 -12.77 16.33
CA TYR A 233 18.04 -11.63 15.91
C TYR A 233 17.91 -10.43 16.86
N ALA A 234 16.69 -10.11 17.27
CA ALA A 234 16.43 -9.00 18.19
C ALA A 234 17.11 -9.23 19.56
N GLU A 235 17.02 -10.45 20.11
CA GLU A 235 17.68 -10.83 21.34
C GLU A 235 19.22 -10.74 21.21
N CYS A 236 19.79 -11.28 20.16
CA CYS A 236 21.24 -11.24 19.91
C CYS A 236 21.80 -9.81 19.78
N ARG A 237 20.99 -8.84 19.35
CA ARG A 237 21.37 -7.43 19.16
C ARG A 237 20.92 -6.51 20.27
N ASP A 238 20.26 -7.02 21.33
CA ASP A 238 19.64 -6.24 22.43
C ASP A 238 18.72 -5.12 21.88
N SER A 239 17.90 -5.46 20.88
CA SER A 239 17.00 -4.54 20.18
C SER A 239 15.56 -4.68 20.64
N ALA A 240 14.78 -3.60 20.54
CA ALA A 240 13.32 -3.67 20.58
C ALA A 240 12.80 -4.18 19.24
N LEU A 241 11.90 -5.17 19.26
CA LEU A 241 11.25 -5.72 18.08
C LEU A 241 9.82 -5.18 18.00
N PHE A 242 9.45 -4.61 16.86
CA PHE A 242 8.11 -4.17 16.52
C PHE A 242 7.62 -4.95 15.32
N ILE A 243 6.44 -5.55 15.41
CA ILE A 243 5.79 -6.25 14.30
C ILE A 243 4.53 -5.49 13.97
N VAL A 244 4.42 -5.02 12.73
CA VAL A 244 3.32 -4.15 12.29
C VAL A 244 2.75 -4.62 10.95
N SER A 245 1.43 -4.46 10.78
CA SER A 245 0.79 -4.55 9.48
C SER A 245 0.14 -3.21 9.15
N ASP A 246 0.26 -2.80 7.92
CA ASP A 246 -0.27 -1.54 7.41
C ASP A 246 -1.80 -1.53 7.33
N HIS A 247 -2.44 -2.68 7.12
CA HIS A 247 -3.89 -2.90 7.16
C HIS A 247 -4.21 -4.37 7.46
N GLY A 248 -5.48 -4.66 7.65
CA GLY A 248 -6.01 -6.02 7.73
C GLY A 248 -6.57 -6.50 6.39
N PHE A 249 -7.30 -7.62 6.44
CA PHE A 249 -7.88 -8.26 5.27
C PHE A 249 -9.22 -8.92 5.60
N GLY A 250 -10.10 -9.06 4.60
CA GLY A 250 -11.38 -9.75 4.75
C GLY A 250 -12.03 -10.10 3.41
N PRO A 251 -12.96 -11.05 3.39
CA PRO A 251 -13.59 -11.52 2.16
C PRO A 251 -14.41 -10.42 1.49
N ILE A 252 -14.47 -10.46 0.15
CA ILE A 252 -15.36 -9.65 -0.68
C ILE A 252 -16.17 -10.53 -1.63
N SER A 253 -17.35 -10.05 -2.01
CA SER A 253 -18.20 -10.70 -2.97
C SER A 253 -18.54 -9.83 -4.18
N ARG A 254 -18.52 -8.50 -4.03
CA ARG A 254 -18.97 -7.58 -5.06
C ARG A 254 -18.15 -6.29 -5.15
N PHE A 255 -17.95 -5.84 -6.39
CA PHE A 255 -17.45 -4.50 -6.70
C PHE A 255 -18.59 -3.49 -6.86
N VAL A 256 -18.31 -2.23 -6.45
CA VAL A 256 -19.15 -1.06 -6.70
C VAL A 256 -18.36 -0.06 -7.53
N PHE A 257 -18.76 0.15 -8.79
CA PHE A 257 -18.06 1.00 -9.75
C PHE A 257 -18.49 2.45 -9.63
N LEU A 258 -17.67 3.26 -8.95
CA LEU A 258 -17.99 4.66 -8.60
C LEU A 258 -18.16 5.54 -9.85
N ASN A 259 -17.25 5.47 -10.84
CA ASN A 259 -17.36 6.27 -12.05
C ASN A 259 -18.56 5.86 -12.93
N THR A 260 -18.95 4.58 -12.89
CA THR A 260 -20.19 4.14 -13.56
C THR A 260 -21.45 4.67 -12.86
N LEU A 261 -21.43 4.78 -11.54
CA LEU A 261 -22.50 5.43 -10.80
C LEU A 261 -22.59 6.92 -11.14
N LEU A 262 -21.46 7.63 -11.11
CA LEU A 262 -21.41 9.06 -11.48
C LEU A 262 -21.87 9.30 -12.92
N GLU A 263 -21.52 8.42 -13.88
CA GLU A 263 -22.00 8.48 -15.26
C GLU A 263 -23.54 8.32 -15.32
N ARG A 264 -24.12 7.36 -14.59
CA ARG A 264 -25.58 7.15 -14.55
C ARG A 264 -26.35 8.32 -13.98
N GLU A 265 -25.78 9.01 -13.01
CA GLU A 265 -26.36 10.20 -12.37
C GLU A 265 -26.09 11.49 -13.18
N GLY A 266 -25.37 11.41 -14.30
CA GLY A 266 -25.06 12.56 -15.15
C GLY A 266 -23.99 13.49 -14.60
N LEU A 267 -23.21 13.04 -13.62
CA LEU A 267 -22.11 13.78 -13.00
C LEU A 267 -20.75 13.53 -13.68
N LEU A 268 -20.66 12.45 -14.45
CA LEU A 268 -19.50 12.11 -15.28
C LEU A 268 -19.96 11.84 -16.70
N GLN A 269 -19.23 12.40 -17.67
CA GLN A 269 -19.49 12.20 -19.09
C GLN A 269 -18.43 11.29 -19.69
N ARG A 270 -18.88 10.16 -20.31
CA ARG A 270 -18.00 9.29 -21.09
C ARG A 270 -17.74 9.91 -22.47
N LYS A 271 -16.50 9.84 -22.96
CA LYS A 271 -16.13 10.27 -24.32
C LYS A 271 -17.03 9.60 -25.36
N GLY A 272 -17.71 10.41 -26.14
CA GLY A 272 -18.76 9.98 -27.09
C GLY A 272 -18.27 8.99 -28.13
N GLY A 273 -19.09 7.96 -28.35
CA GLY A 273 -18.82 6.84 -29.22
C GLY A 273 -19.08 7.04 -30.72
N ASP A 274 -18.94 8.23 -31.32
CA ASP A 274 -19.19 8.48 -32.76
C ASP A 274 -17.95 8.32 -33.66
N GLY A 275 -16.79 7.94 -33.08
CA GLY A 275 -15.57 7.63 -33.85
C GLY A 275 -15.25 6.13 -33.91
N THR A 276 -14.18 5.79 -34.64
CA THR A 276 -13.60 4.42 -34.69
C THR A 276 -13.38 3.80 -33.32
N ARG A 277 -13.06 4.60 -32.32
CA ARG A 277 -12.84 4.20 -30.90
C ARG A 277 -14.13 3.71 -30.26
N GLY A 278 -15.23 4.43 -30.38
CA GLY A 278 -16.54 4.00 -29.90
C GLY A 278 -17.08 2.76 -30.59
N ALA A 279 -16.71 2.54 -31.88
CA ALA A 279 -17.05 1.31 -32.57
C ALA A 279 -16.26 0.11 -32.03
N LEU A 280 -14.97 0.28 -31.67
CA LEU A 280 -14.13 -0.76 -31.08
C LEU A 280 -14.62 -1.16 -29.68
N VAL A 281 -15.01 -0.20 -28.85
CA VAL A 281 -15.62 -0.46 -27.51
C VAL A 281 -16.93 -1.24 -27.64
N ARG A 282 -17.82 -0.84 -28.59
CA ARG A 282 -19.09 -1.55 -28.83
C ARG A 282 -18.90 -2.99 -29.32
N VAL A 283 -17.77 -3.30 -29.97
CA VAL A 283 -17.42 -4.66 -30.40
C VAL A 283 -16.63 -5.41 -29.34
N GLY A 284 -16.32 -4.78 -28.19
CA GLY A 284 -15.59 -5.39 -27.07
C GLY A 284 -14.11 -5.64 -27.37
N LEU A 285 -13.53 -4.89 -28.32
CA LEU A 285 -12.09 -4.91 -28.60
C LEU A 285 -11.40 -3.94 -27.66
N THR A 286 -10.90 -4.45 -26.53
CA THR A 286 -10.04 -3.73 -25.58
C THR A 286 -8.57 -4.07 -25.84
N LYS A 287 -7.65 -3.23 -25.33
CA LYS A 287 -6.20 -3.45 -25.43
C LYS A 287 -5.83 -4.88 -24.96
N ASN A 288 -6.38 -5.34 -23.84
CA ASN A 288 -6.13 -6.67 -23.29
C ASN A 288 -6.65 -7.82 -24.17
N ARG A 289 -7.80 -7.67 -24.80
CA ARG A 289 -8.29 -8.68 -25.76
C ARG A 289 -7.44 -8.74 -27.01
N VAL A 290 -6.94 -7.60 -27.48
CA VAL A 290 -6.02 -7.54 -28.63
C VAL A 290 -4.67 -8.14 -28.24
N GLN A 291 -4.13 -7.81 -27.08
CA GLN A 291 -2.90 -8.40 -26.53
C GLN A 291 -3.06 -9.91 -26.29
N GLY A 292 -4.15 -10.34 -25.67
CA GLY A 292 -4.46 -11.76 -25.47
C GLY A 292 -4.63 -12.54 -26.78
N LEU A 293 -5.10 -11.90 -27.86
CA LEU A 293 -5.15 -12.52 -29.17
C LEU A 293 -3.75 -12.62 -29.82
N LEU A 294 -2.95 -11.57 -29.67
CA LEU A 294 -1.58 -11.51 -30.19
C LEU A 294 -0.65 -12.49 -29.45
N SER A 295 -0.77 -12.61 -28.13
CA SER A 295 -0.02 -13.59 -27.33
C SER A 295 -0.37 -15.04 -27.71
N ARG A 296 -1.66 -15.33 -27.96
CA ARG A 296 -2.10 -16.65 -28.48
C ARG A 296 -1.57 -16.96 -29.89
N LEU A 297 -1.23 -15.93 -30.66
CA LEU A 297 -0.59 -16.08 -31.97
C LEU A 297 0.95 -16.09 -31.89
N GLY A 298 1.52 -16.03 -30.69
CA GLY A 298 2.98 -16.03 -30.47
C GLY A 298 3.66 -14.74 -30.92
N VAL A 299 2.93 -13.62 -31.04
CA VAL A 299 3.48 -12.33 -31.45
C VAL A 299 3.62 -11.46 -30.21
N SER A 300 4.85 -11.19 -29.77
CA SER A 300 5.12 -10.27 -28.67
C SER A 300 4.96 -8.80 -29.11
N GLU A 301 4.56 -7.93 -28.18
CA GLU A 301 4.39 -6.50 -28.43
C GLU A 301 5.71 -5.85 -28.93
N LYS A 302 6.86 -6.27 -28.39
CA LYS A 302 8.19 -5.87 -28.89
C LYS A 302 8.40 -6.21 -30.36
N SER A 303 7.93 -7.37 -30.81
CA SER A 303 8.04 -7.80 -32.20
C SER A 303 7.15 -6.99 -33.15
N LEU A 304 6.01 -6.48 -32.66
CA LEU A 304 5.13 -5.60 -33.44
C LEU A 304 5.72 -4.19 -33.59
N VAL A 305 6.26 -3.63 -32.50
CA VAL A 305 6.85 -2.27 -32.49
C VAL A 305 8.08 -2.22 -33.41
N GLU A 306 8.88 -3.28 -33.46
CA GLU A 306 10.09 -3.35 -34.29
C GLU A 306 9.81 -3.46 -35.80
N HIS A 307 8.61 -3.93 -36.21
CA HIS A 307 8.30 -4.22 -37.61
C HIS A 307 7.22 -3.34 -38.24
N LEU A 308 6.56 -2.47 -37.46
CA LEU A 308 5.56 -1.53 -37.95
C LEU A 308 6.10 -0.09 -37.95
N PRO A 309 5.71 0.75 -38.94
CA PRO A 309 6.01 2.18 -38.89
C PRO A 309 5.45 2.80 -37.62
N LYS A 310 6.26 3.63 -36.94
CA LYS A 310 5.91 4.28 -35.67
C LYS A 310 4.54 4.99 -35.73
N SER A 311 4.22 5.62 -36.88
CA SER A 311 2.91 6.25 -37.12
C SER A 311 1.71 5.27 -37.12
N VAL A 312 1.95 3.99 -37.41
CA VAL A 312 0.89 2.96 -37.37
C VAL A 312 0.73 2.45 -35.95
N VAL A 313 1.84 2.26 -35.23
CA VAL A 313 1.84 1.88 -33.81
C VAL A 313 1.16 2.96 -32.98
N ASP A 314 1.56 4.23 -33.15
CA ASP A 314 0.96 5.36 -32.45
C ASP A 314 -0.53 5.55 -32.79
N THR A 315 -0.94 5.30 -34.06
CA THR A 315 -2.34 5.40 -34.48
C THR A 315 -3.17 4.25 -33.89
N VAL A 316 -2.64 3.04 -33.84
CA VAL A 316 -3.33 1.88 -33.25
C VAL A 316 -3.39 2.03 -31.72
N ALA A 317 -2.29 2.42 -31.07
CA ALA A 317 -2.25 2.68 -29.63
C ALA A 317 -3.22 3.80 -29.21
N ALA A 318 -3.32 4.87 -30.02
CA ALA A 318 -4.26 5.97 -29.78
C ALA A 318 -5.73 5.61 -30.07
N GLN A 319 -6.01 4.53 -30.80
CA GLN A 319 -7.37 4.12 -31.17
C GLN A 319 -7.89 2.89 -30.42
N VAL A 320 -7.01 2.12 -29.75
CA VAL A 320 -7.45 1.04 -28.87
C VAL A 320 -7.75 1.64 -27.50
N PRO A 321 -8.96 1.47 -26.94
CA PRO A 321 -9.27 1.95 -25.61
C PRO A 321 -8.30 1.33 -24.60
N GLY A 322 -7.50 2.17 -23.93
CA GLY A 322 -6.71 1.75 -22.78
C GLY A 322 -7.64 1.51 -21.59
N GLU A 323 -7.32 0.57 -20.72
CA GLU A 323 -8.06 0.34 -19.47
C GLU A 323 -7.67 1.34 -18.38
N HIS A 324 -7.07 2.48 -18.74
CA HIS A 324 -6.82 3.55 -17.77
C HIS A 324 -8.13 4.25 -17.43
N ASN A 325 -8.46 4.29 -16.16
CA ASN A 325 -9.74 4.71 -15.59
C ASN A 325 -10.25 6.08 -16.04
N LEU A 326 -9.35 6.98 -16.44
CA LEU A 326 -9.70 8.34 -16.86
C LEU A 326 -9.61 8.60 -18.37
N TYR A 327 -9.12 7.64 -19.19
CA TYR A 327 -9.00 7.85 -20.65
C TYR A 327 -10.32 8.04 -21.36
N ASP A 328 -11.39 7.41 -20.86
CA ASP A 328 -12.71 7.43 -21.46
C ASP A 328 -13.61 8.53 -20.89
N VAL A 329 -13.09 9.42 -20.04
CA VAL A 329 -13.83 10.54 -19.43
C VAL A 329 -13.66 11.81 -20.27
N GLU A 330 -14.80 12.48 -20.57
CA GLU A 330 -14.84 13.82 -21.17
C GLU A 330 -14.87 14.87 -20.04
N PHE A 331 -13.71 15.40 -19.69
CA PHE A 331 -13.57 16.28 -18.51
C PHE A 331 -14.21 17.65 -18.68
N GLU A 332 -14.39 18.15 -19.92
CA GLU A 332 -15.08 19.42 -20.19
C GLU A 332 -16.57 19.38 -19.81
N ASP A 333 -17.14 18.18 -19.65
CA ASP A 333 -18.56 17.94 -19.31
C ASP A 333 -18.73 17.11 -18.04
N THR A 334 -17.65 16.89 -17.25
CA THR A 334 -17.64 16.04 -16.04
C THR A 334 -17.57 16.90 -14.78
N VAL A 335 -18.52 16.74 -13.87
CA VAL A 335 -18.63 17.48 -12.60
C VAL A 335 -17.79 16.83 -11.48
N ALA A 336 -17.75 15.49 -11.44
CA ALA A 336 -16.98 14.74 -10.45
C ALA A 336 -16.53 13.41 -11.02
N PHE A 337 -15.41 12.90 -10.51
CA PHE A 337 -14.85 11.61 -10.89
C PHE A 337 -14.14 10.94 -9.71
N ALA A 338 -14.01 9.62 -9.74
CA ALA A 338 -13.26 8.82 -8.79
C ALA A 338 -11.93 8.38 -9.39
N HIS A 339 -10.86 8.31 -8.55
CA HIS A 339 -9.52 7.89 -8.93
C HIS A 339 -8.88 7.06 -7.80
N GLY A 340 -8.02 6.10 -8.15
CA GLY A 340 -7.31 5.26 -7.19
C GLY A 340 -8.24 4.47 -6.26
N SER A 341 -7.92 4.40 -4.99
CA SER A 341 -8.61 3.58 -3.99
C SER A 341 -9.87 4.26 -3.42
N GLY A 342 -10.79 4.71 -4.28
CA GLY A 342 -12.06 5.34 -3.86
C GLY A 342 -11.97 6.83 -3.55
N ASN A 343 -10.90 7.49 -3.97
CA ASN A 343 -10.77 8.96 -3.89
C ASN A 343 -11.70 9.63 -4.90
N VAL A 344 -12.57 10.52 -4.46
CA VAL A 344 -13.52 11.25 -5.31
C VAL A 344 -13.16 12.73 -5.33
N TYR A 345 -13.09 13.28 -6.53
CA TYR A 345 -12.75 14.68 -6.80
C TYR A 345 -13.91 15.39 -7.46
N VAL A 346 -14.23 16.59 -6.97
CA VAL A 346 -15.02 17.57 -7.70
C VAL A 346 -14.10 18.22 -8.73
N ASN A 347 -14.54 18.28 -9.97
CA ASN A 347 -13.76 18.80 -11.09
C ASN A 347 -13.75 20.35 -11.08
N ASP A 348 -13.11 20.95 -10.08
CA ASP A 348 -13.05 22.39 -9.91
C ASP A 348 -11.94 23.06 -10.74
N THR A 349 -12.13 24.37 -11.00
CA THR A 349 -11.23 25.17 -11.85
C THR A 349 -9.91 25.54 -11.17
N ILE A 350 -9.72 25.29 -9.87
CA ILE A 350 -8.47 25.56 -9.16
C ILE A 350 -7.51 24.40 -9.30
N ARG A 351 -7.99 23.18 -9.05
CA ARG A 351 -7.17 21.96 -9.04
C ARG A 351 -6.95 21.38 -10.43
N PHE A 352 -7.94 21.52 -11.35
CA PHE A 352 -7.95 20.83 -12.65
C PHE A 352 -7.99 21.78 -13.84
N ASP A 353 -7.50 21.30 -15.00
CA ASP A 353 -7.51 22.03 -16.28
C ASP A 353 -7.81 21.06 -17.44
N PRO A 354 -9.00 21.18 -18.08
CA PRO A 354 -10.07 22.13 -17.80
C PRO A 354 -10.98 21.70 -16.63
N GLY A 355 -11.01 22.44 -15.53
CA GLY A 355 -12.03 22.28 -14.49
C GLY A 355 -13.34 22.95 -14.91
N VAL A 356 -14.48 22.42 -14.48
CA VAL A 356 -15.82 22.92 -14.87
C VAL A 356 -16.62 23.49 -13.70
N VAL A 357 -16.27 23.16 -12.48
CA VAL A 357 -16.97 23.60 -11.27
C VAL A 357 -16.32 24.86 -10.69
N ALA A 358 -17.12 25.88 -10.41
CA ALA A 358 -16.64 27.07 -9.71
C ALA A 358 -16.33 26.74 -8.24
N PRO A 359 -15.26 27.31 -7.64
CA PRO A 359 -14.88 26.97 -6.27
C PRO A 359 -15.98 27.18 -5.23
N GLU A 360 -16.84 28.16 -5.41
CA GLU A 360 -17.99 28.46 -4.54
C GLU A 360 -19.08 27.38 -4.58
N ASP A 361 -19.15 26.57 -5.64
CA ASP A 361 -20.14 25.51 -5.81
C ASP A 361 -19.66 24.14 -5.28
N VAL A 362 -18.35 23.98 -5.03
CA VAL A 362 -17.74 22.72 -4.55
C VAL A 362 -18.42 22.18 -3.29
N PRO A 363 -18.72 22.98 -2.24
CA PRO A 363 -19.34 22.45 -1.03
C PRO A 363 -20.75 21.87 -1.26
N ALA A 364 -21.53 22.45 -2.17
CA ALA A 364 -22.87 21.97 -2.50
C ALA A 364 -22.78 20.62 -3.26
N ILE A 365 -21.92 20.54 -4.27
CA ILE A 365 -21.69 19.32 -5.05
C ILE A 365 -21.15 18.20 -4.16
N LYS A 366 -20.20 18.50 -3.27
CA LYS A 366 -19.67 17.55 -2.29
C LYS A 366 -20.77 16.97 -1.39
N SER A 367 -21.72 17.80 -0.94
CA SER A 367 -22.88 17.37 -0.15
C SER A 367 -23.82 16.46 -0.94
N ASP A 368 -24.06 16.77 -2.22
CA ASP A 368 -24.89 15.96 -3.10
C ASP A 368 -24.23 14.60 -3.40
N LEU A 369 -22.92 14.59 -3.68
CA LEU A 369 -22.12 13.38 -3.86
C LEU A 369 -22.15 12.48 -2.61
N ARG A 370 -21.98 13.06 -1.41
CA ARG A 370 -22.09 12.32 -0.15
C ARG A 370 -23.45 11.64 -0.05
N SER A 371 -24.53 12.40 -0.29
CA SER A 371 -25.90 11.89 -0.23
C SER A 371 -26.15 10.76 -1.24
N LEU A 372 -25.59 10.88 -2.45
CA LEU A 372 -25.65 9.87 -3.49
C LEU A 372 -24.98 8.57 -3.06
N PHE A 373 -23.73 8.65 -2.59
CA PHE A 373 -22.97 7.46 -2.21
C PHE A 373 -23.52 6.80 -0.94
N GLU A 374 -23.85 7.56 0.10
CA GLU A 374 -24.46 7.03 1.34
C GLU A 374 -25.85 6.40 1.08
N GLY A 375 -26.56 6.91 0.07
CA GLY A 375 -27.87 6.40 -0.32
C GLY A 375 -27.84 5.14 -1.18
N LEU A 376 -26.67 4.77 -1.72
CA LEU A 376 -26.57 3.62 -2.63
C LEU A 376 -26.86 2.29 -1.90
N THR A 377 -27.80 1.53 -2.45
CA THR A 377 -28.14 0.20 -1.97
C THR A 377 -27.91 -0.86 -3.05
N ASP A 378 -27.49 -2.03 -2.62
CA ASP A 378 -27.41 -3.19 -3.52
C ASP A 378 -28.82 -3.67 -3.88
N PRO A 379 -29.16 -3.77 -5.17
CA PRO A 379 -30.47 -4.19 -5.60
C PRO A 379 -30.85 -5.65 -5.25
N GLN A 380 -29.86 -6.47 -4.82
CA GLN A 380 -30.09 -7.86 -4.41
C GLN A 380 -30.34 -8.00 -2.90
N THR A 381 -29.62 -7.21 -2.09
CA THR A 381 -29.66 -7.31 -0.62
C THR A 381 -30.43 -6.17 0.05
N GLU A 382 -30.68 -5.08 -0.68
CA GLU A 382 -31.25 -3.82 -0.18
C GLU A 382 -30.39 -3.12 0.91
N ASN A 383 -29.17 -3.61 1.16
CA ASN A 383 -28.24 -3.03 2.11
C ASN A 383 -27.53 -1.80 1.51
N ARG A 384 -27.19 -0.82 2.37
CA ARG A 384 -26.27 0.26 2.03
C ARG A 384 -24.85 -0.29 1.94
N VAL A 385 -24.15 0.04 0.87
CA VAL A 385 -22.91 -0.64 0.48
C VAL A 385 -21.64 0.21 0.60
N LEU A 386 -21.77 1.51 0.88
CA LEU A 386 -20.64 2.44 0.91
C LEU A 386 -20.57 3.18 2.26
N ASP A 387 -19.33 3.39 2.72
CA ASP A 387 -18.94 4.39 3.73
C ASP A 387 -18.32 5.58 3.04
N VAL A 388 -18.70 6.79 3.46
CA VAL A 388 -18.26 8.04 2.85
C VAL A 388 -17.61 8.93 3.88
N HIS A 389 -16.35 9.25 3.66
CA HIS A 389 -15.56 10.11 4.52
C HIS A 389 -15.32 11.47 3.86
N ASP A 390 -15.29 12.52 4.66
CA ASP A 390 -15.01 13.87 4.20
C ASP A 390 -13.51 14.08 4.04
N GLY A 391 -13.09 14.50 2.82
CA GLY A 391 -11.68 14.74 2.54
C GLY A 391 -11.08 15.89 3.35
N ASP A 392 -11.83 16.96 3.59
CA ASP A 392 -11.35 18.08 4.41
C ASP A 392 -11.17 17.70 5.89
N GLU A 393 -11.91 16.68 6.37
CA GLU A 393 -11.74 16.15 7.73
C GLU A 393 -10.55 15.18 7.80
N LEU A 394 -10.36 14.35 6.76
CA LEU A 394 -9.26 13.39 6.71
C LEU A 394 -7.90 14.05 6.40
N PHE A 395 -7.91 15.09 5.55
CA PHE A 395 -6.73 15.68 4.94
C PHE A 395 -6.72 17.22 5.05
N PRO A 396 -6.79 17.77 6.26
CA PRO A 396 -7.06 19.20 6.47
C PRO A 396 -5.94 20.14 6.02
N THR A 397 -4.75 19.64 5.73
CA THR A 397 -3.58 20.49 5.42
C THR A 397 -3.21 20.53 3.94
N ASP A 398 -3.80 19.66 3.09
CA ASP A 398 -3.51 19.62 1.64
C ASP A 398 -4.75 20.02 0.81
N PRO A 399 -4.73 21.19 0.16
CA PRO A 399 -5.84 21.65 -0.69
C PRO A 399 -6.01 20.84 -1.98
N HIS A 400 -5.07 19.94 -2.30
CA HIS A 400 -5.13 19.06 -3.47
C HIS A 400 -5.66 17.66 -3.13
N SER A 401 -5.98 17.41 -1.88
CA SER A 401 -6.57 16.15 -1.42
C SER A 401 -7.92 15.84 -2.09
N PRO A 402 -8.37 14.57 -2.11
CA PRO A 402 -9.70 14.22 -2.58
C PRO A 402 -10.79 14.90 -1.74
N ASP A 403 -11.92 15.25 -2.37
CA ASP A 403 -13.07 15.86 -1.68
C ASP A 403 -13.79 14.85 -0.78
N LEU A 404 -13.91 13.60 -1.25
CA LEU A 404 -14.45 12.48 -0.49
C LEU A 404 -13.57 11.25 -0.65
N VAL A 405 -13.57 10.39 0.35
CA VAL A 405 -13.06 9.03 0.26
C VAL A 405 -14.22 8.07 0.45
N VAL A 406 -14.44 7.20 -0.53
CA VAL A 406 -15.58 6.27 -0.58
C VAL A 406 -15.08 4.85 -0.51
N LYS A 407 -15.47 4.12 0.54
CA LYS A 407 -15.07 2.72 0.79
C LYS A 407 -16.26 1.77 0.70
N GLY A 408 -16.01 0.56 0.26
CA GLY A 408 -17.00 -0.53 0.36
C GLY A 408 -17.19 -0.98 1.80
N LYS A 409 -18.42 -1.27 2.18
CA LYS A 409 -18.78 -1.87 3.46
C LYS A 409 -18.68 -3.39 3.39
N GLU A 410 -18.20 -4.02 4.47
CA GLU A 410 -18.22 -5.49 4.63
C GLU A 410 -17.66 -6.22 3.39
N GLU A 411 -18.52 -6.91 2.65
CA GLU A 411 -18.17 -7.71 1.48
C GLU A 411 -18.10 -6.92 0.15
N TYR A 412 -18.25 -5.60 0.21
CA TYR A 412 -18.16 -4.74 -0.97
C TYR A 412 -16.77 -4.08 -1.07
N GLU A 413 -16.32 -3.88 -2.31
CA GLU A 413 -15.13 -3.10 -2.63
C GLU A 413 -15.45 -2.06 -3.69
N THR A 414 -14.87 -0.86 -3.56
CA THR A 414 -15.03 0.19 -4.55
C THR A 414 -14.04 0.02 -5.70
N ALA A 415 -14.50 0.35 -6.90
CA ALA A 415 -13.74 0.31 -8.12
C ALA A 415 -14.00 1.60 -8.93
N VAL A 416 -13.02 2.05 -9.70
CA VAL A 416 -13.10 3.34 -10.39
C VAL A 416 -13.24 3.21 -11.91
N SER A 417 -13.15 2.02 -12.48
CA SER A 417 -13.34 1.78 -13.91
C SER A 417 -14.75 2.13 -14.40
N LEU A 418 -14.84 2.58 -15.64
CA LEU A 418 -16.10 2.79 -16.34
C LEU A 418 -16.59 1.47 -16.95
N THR A 419 -17.55 0.84 -16.31
CA THR A 419 -18.15 -0.42 -16.72
C THR A 419 -19.58 -0.23 -17.25
N ARG A 420 -20.29 -1.33 -17.56
CA ARG A 420 -21.70 -1.28 -17.93
C ARG A 420 -22.62 -1.16 -16.73
N ASP A 421 -22.27 -1.86 -15.64
CA ASP A 421 -23.11 -2.00 -14.47
C ASP A 421 -22.38 -1.47 -13.23
N VAL A 422 -23.12 -0.81 -12.32
CA VAL A 422 -22.57 -0.25 -11.06
C VAL A 422 -22.10 -1.37 -10.12
N PHE A 423 -22.75 -2.53 -10.18
CA PHE A 423 -22.40 -3.69 -9.35
C PHE A 423 -21.93 -4.84 -10.24
N ARG A 424 -20.88 -5.53 -9.80
CA ARG A 424 -20.36 -6.76 -10.43
C ARG A 424 -19.81 -7.67 -9.35
N ASP A 425 -19.97 -8.98 -9.52
CA ASP A 425 -19.34 -9.97 -8.64
C ASP A 425 -17.81 -9.84 -8.70
N SER A 426 -17.12 -10.07 -7.58
CA SER A 426 -15.68 -9.86 -7.41
C SER A 426 -14.80 -10.78 -8.29
N GLY A 427 -15.37 -11.91 -8.76
CA GLY A 427 -14.68 -12.82 -9.67
C GLY A 427 -13.52 -13.55 -9.01
N SER A 428 -12.31 -13.37 -9.52
CA SER A 428 -11.10 -14.01 -8.98
C SER A 428 -10.51 -13.30 -7.76
N LYS A 429 -10.88 -12.05 -7.50
CA LYS A 429 -10.50 -11.36 -6.26
C LYS A 429 -11.45 -11.77 -5.16
N VAL A 430 -10.96 -12.53 -4.20
CA VAL A 430 -11.80 -13.16 -3.16
C VAL A 430 -11.81 -12.40 -1.85
N ALA A 431 -10.82 -11.55 -1.61
CA ALA A 431 -10.73 -10.73 -0.41
C ALA A 431 -10.03 -9.40 -0.72
N SER A 432 -10.15 -8.44 0.18
CA SER A 432 -9.54 -7.11 0.08
C SER A 432 -9.27 -6.53 1.46
N HIS A 433 -8.68 -5.35 1.47
CA HIS A 433 -8.20 -4.66 2.66
C HIS A 433 -9.32 -4.38 3.67
N ARG A 434 -8.92 -4.34 4.94
CA ARG A 434 -9.72 -3.95 6.10
C ARG A 434 -8.89 -3.05 7.01
N PRO A 435 -9.51 -2.18 7.80
CA PRO A 435 -8.77 -1.16 8.55
C PRO A 435 -7.90 -1.72 9.68
N GLU A 436 -8.12 -2.94 10.17
CA GLU A 436 -7.43 -3.46 11.36
C GLU A 436 -6.30 -4.43 11.02
N GLY A 437 -5.06 -3.90 10.95
CA GLY A 437 -3.83 -4.66 10.95
C GLY A 437 -3.38 -5.07 12.36
N ILE A 438 -2.10 -5.40 12.53
CA ILE A 438 -1.51 -5.79 13.81
C ILE A 438 -0.47 -4.79 14.29
N PHE A 439 -0.40 -4.61 15.61
CA PHE A 439 0.72 -4.03 16.33
C PHE A 439 1.18 -4.99 17.41
N LEU A 440 2.44 -5.42 17.33
CA LEU A 440 3.08 -6.19 18.40
C LEU A 440 4.42 -5.52 18.73
N ALA A 441 4.83 -5.58 20.01
CA ALA A 441 6.14 -5.12 20.44
C ALA A 441 6.72 -6.10 21.44
N TRP A 442 8.02 -6.37 21.34
CA TRP A 442 8.73 -7.30 22.20
C TRP A 442 10.14 -6.82 22.50
N GLY A 443 10.64 -7.12 23.70
CA GLY A 443 12.01 -6.80 24.11
C GLY A 443 12.10 -6.25 25.52
N PRO A 444 13.33 -5.94 26.00
CA PRO A 444 13.60 -5.72 27.43
C PRO A 444 12.87 -4.54 28.07
N SER A 445 12.39 -3.58 27.29
CA SER A 445 11.68 -2.39 27.81
C SER A 445 10.16 -2.49 27.70
N VAL A 446 9.66 -3.57 27.08
CA VAL A 446 8.22 -3.75 26.85
C VAL A 446 7.56 -4.44 28.05
N GLU A 447 6.35 -4.02 28.39
CA GLU A 447 5.56 -4.61 29.47
C GLU A 447 4.89 -5.89 28.99
N HIS A 448 5.09 -7.00 29.71
CA HIS A 448 4.58 -8.32 29.36
C HIS A 448 3.03 -8.35 29.39
N GLY A 449 2.43 -8.86 28.34
CA GLY A 449 0.99 -9.02 28.19
C GLY A 449 0.23 -7.68 28.17
N SER A 450 0.92 -6.58 27.86
CA SER A 450 0.26 -5.28 27.74
C SER A 450 -0.50 -5.14 26.43
N THR A 451 -1.45 -4.21 26.40
CA THR A 451 -2.29 -3.96 25.22
C THR A 451 -2.00 -2.58 24.66
N ALA A 452 -1.70 -2.51 23.38
CA ALA A 452 -1.67 -1.27 22.62
C ALA A 452 -3.13 -0.85 22.37
N THR A 453 -3.58 0.18 23.09
CA THR A 453 -4.98 0.62 23.05
C THR A 453 -5.17 1.69 21.99
N ASP A 454 -6.18 1.53 21.12
CA ASP A 454 -6.53 2.48 20.06
C ASP A 454 -5.30 2.90 19.21
N ALA A 455 -4.41 1.94 18.92
CA ALA A 455 -3.20 2.20 18.16
C ALA A 455 -3.53 2.45 16.68
N SER A 456 -2.82 3.41 16.08
CA SER A 456 -2.92 3.79 14.68
C SER A 456 -1.57 3.68 13.98
N VAL A 457 -1.57 3.50 12.67
CA VAL A 457 -0.34 3.48 11.85
C VAL A 457 0.54 4.72 12.05
N THR A 458 -0.04 5.87 12.40
CA THR A 458 0.70 7.10 12.75
C THR A 458 1.49 6.98 14.05
N ASP A 459 1.11 6.08 14.97
CA ASP A 459 1.73 5.95 16.29
C ASP A 459 3.05 5.17 16.26
N VAL A 460 3.30 4.44 15.16
CA VAL A 460 4.45 3.53 15.05
C VAL A 460 5.77 4.31 15.08
N ALA A 461 5.97 5.28 14.19
CA ALA A 461 7.21 6.07 14.17
C ALA A 461 7.46 6.84 15.48
N PRO A 462 6.50 7.58 16.05
CA PRO A 462 6.67 8.22 17.35
C PRO A 462 7.06 7.27 18.48
N THR A 463 6.49 6.07 18.48
CA THR A 463 6.76 5.05 19.51
C THR A 463 8.18 4.49 19.38
N ILE A 464 8.64 4.18 18.17
CA ILE A 464 9.99 3.70 17.89
C ILE A 464 11.03 4.78 18.25
N LEU A 465 10.82 6.02 17.81
CA LEU A 465 11.72 7.14 18.14
C LEU A 465 11.84 7.33 19.67
N HIS A 466 10.71 7.33 20.36
CA HIS A 466 10.71 7.43 21.82
C HIS A 466 11.40 6.24 22.49
N ALA A 467 11.21 5.02 22.00
CA ALA A 467 11.90 3.83 22.53
C ALA A 467 13.42 3.98 22.47
N LEU A 468 13.94 4.59 21.39
CA LEU A 468 15.37 4.79 21.15
C LEU A 468 15.95 6.11 21.70
N ASP A 469 15.21 6.85 22.53
CA ASP A 469 15.63 8.15 23.10
C ASP A 469 15.84 9.24 22.02
N GLU A 470 15.08 9.15 20.92
CA GLU A 470 15.10 10.15 19.86
C GLU A 470 13.87 11.07 19.98
N ALA A 471 14.01 12.30 19.51
CA ALA A 471 12.90 13.24 19.53
C ALA A 471 11.87 12.91 18.45
N VAL A 472 10.59 12.93 18.78
CA VAL A 472 9.49 12.78 17.85
C VAL A 472 9.35 14.06 17.00
N PRO A 473 9.06 13.97 15.68
CA PRO A 473 8.73 15.15 14.89
C PRO A 473 7.61 15.97 15.51
N SER A 474 7.79 17.29 15.59
CA SER A 474 6.81 18.17 16.25
C SER A 474 5.48 18.26 15.50
N ASP A 475 5.44 17.89 14.23
CA ASP A 475 4.26 17.82 13.36
C ASP A 475 3.72 16.39 13.18
N ALA A 476 4.23 15.41 13.93
CA ALA A 476 3.68 14.05 13.95
C ALA A 476 2.21 14.09 14.39
N ASP A 477 1.38 13.30 13.70
CA ASP A 477 -0.04 13.13 14.03
C ASP A 477 -0.23 12.03 15.07
N GLY A 478 0.67 11.05 15.08
CA GLY A 478 0.64 9.95 16.01
C GLY A 478 1.15 10.31 17.40
N ARG A 479 0.74 9.50 18.36
CA ARG A 479 1.22 9.54 19.74
C ARG A 479 2.25 8.46 20.03
N VAL A 480 2.99 8.60 21.12
CA VAL A 480 3.79 7.52 21.67
C VAL A 480 2.88 6.57 22.46
N LEU A 481 2.90 5.28 22.14
CA LEU A 481 2.18 4.22 22.83
C LEU A 481 2.91 3.89 24.16
N LYS A 482 2.84 4.81 25.12
CA LYS A 482 3.58 4.67 26.39
C LYS A 482 3.13 3.48 27.23
N GLU A 483 1.90 3.06 27.07
CA GLU A 483 1.28 1.91 27.75
C GLU A 483 1.93 0.57 27.43
N ILE A 484 2.72 0.48 26.36
CA ILE A 484 3.45 -0.75 26.02
C ILE A 484 4.78 -0.88 26.76
N PHE A 485 5.26 0.17 27.42
CA PHE A 485 6.55 0.15 28.08
C PHE A 485 6.41 -0.11 29.58
N HIS A 486 7.27 -0.95 30.11
CA HIS A 486 7.37 -1.21 31.53
C HIS A 486 7.69 0.09 32.32
N ASP A 487 6.94 0.39 33.37
CA ASP A 487 7.10 1.59 34.21
C ASP A 487 8.54 1.77 34.74
N GLY A 488 9.27 0.69 34.93
CA GLY A 488 10.66 0.68 35.34
C GLY A 488 11.67 0.99 34.23
N SER A 489 11.31 0.83 32.98
CA SER A 489 12.19 1.05 31.84
C SER A 489 12.47 2.53 31.56
N LYS A 490 13.53 2.83 30.81
CA LYS A 490 13.82 4.22 30.45
C LYS A 490 12.72 4.82 29.54
N PRO A 491 12.22 4.15 28.47
CA PRO A 491 11.13 4.70 27.67
C PRO A 491 9.83 4.87 28.47
N GLY A 492 9.52 3.99 29.45
CA GLY A 492 8.35 4.16 30.31
C GLY A 492 8.39 5.42 31.17
N ARG A 493 9.59 5.78 31.69
CA ARG A 493 9.78 6.91 32.62
C ARG A 493 10.01 8.26 31.95
N ARG A 494 10.63 8.29 30.74
CA ARG A 494 11.01 9.56 30.12
C ARG A 494 9.79 10.30 29.59
N ALA A 495 9.89 11.63 29.56
CA ALA A 495 8.93 12.47 28.83
C ALA A 495 9.16 12.33 27.34
N VAL A 496 8.10 12.44 26.55
CA VAL A 496 8.21 12.53 25.09
C VAL A 496 8.88 13.86 24.74
N SER A 497 10.01 13.80 24.04
CA SER A 497 10.68 14.96 23.48
C SER A 497 10.23 15.17 22.04
N GLN A 498 10.12 16.42 21.60
CA GLN A 498 9.74 16.76 20.25
C GLN A 498 10.77 17.72 19.63
N ARG A 499 10.94 17.64 18.32
CA ARG A 499 11.84 18.49 17.53
C ARG A 499 11.29 18.70 16.13
N GLU A 500 11.55 19.88 15.55
CA GLU A 500 11.36 20.08 14.12
C GLU A 500 12.47 19.37 13.35
N TYR A 501 12.09 18.53 12.38
CA TYR A 501 12.99 17.96 11.40
C TYR A 501 12.83 18.71 10.08
N GLY A 502 13.93 18.84 9.31
CA GLY A 502 13.88 19.37 7.95
C GLY A 502 13.03 18.50 7.03
N GLN A 503 12.79 18.98 5.81
CA GLN A 503 12.19 18.14 4.77
C GLN A 503 13.09 16.92 4.52
N ALA A 504 12.47 15.80 4.12
CA ALA A 504 13.19 14.61 3.70
C ALA A 504 14.30 14.96 2.69
N GLY A 505 15.41 14.25 2.78
CA GLY A 505 16.45 14.31 1.74
C GLY A 505 15.81 13.84 0.43
N SER A 506 15.57 14.76 -0.52
CA SER A 506 14.87 14.45 -1.76
C SER A 506 15.65 13.41 -2.56
N ALA A 507 15.12 12.20 -2.65
CA ALA A 507 15.42 11.36 -3.80
C ALA A 507 15.08 12.19 -5.05
N THR A 508 15.95 12.19 -6.04
CA THR A 508 15.70 12.96 -7.26
C THR A 508 14.54 12.30 -8.01
N ALA A 509 13.49 13.06 -8.33
CA ALA A 509 12.40 12.57 -9.16
C ALA A 509 12.99 11.94 -10.44
N VAL A 510 12.60 10.73 -10.76
CA VAL A 510 13.19 9.95 -11.84
C VAL A 510 12.11 9.61 -12.86
N GLU A 511 12.42 9.86 -14.14
CA GLU A 511 11.69 9.22 -15.24
C GLU A 511 12.09 7.75 -15.28
N ALA A 512 11.20 6.87 -14.87
CA ALA A 512 11.32 5.42 -15.00
C ALA A 512 10.12 4.88 -15.79
N ASP A 513 10.33 3.76 -16.48
CA ASP A 513 9.25 3.03 -17.12
C ASP A 513 8.57 2.16 -16.05
N PHE A 514 7.33 2.45 -15.73
CA PHE A 514 6.53 1.75 -14.73
C PHE A 514 5.48 0.80 -15.35
N ASP A 515 5.47 0.56 -16.66
CA ASP A 515 4.48 -0.28 -17.31
C ASP A 515 4.40 -1.67 -16.65
N ASP A 516 5.53 -2.31 -16.37
CA ASP A 516 5.60 -3.60 -15.68
C ASP A 516 5.09 -3.54 -14.23
N VAL A 517 5.20 -2.39 -13.55
CA VAL A 517 4.65 -2.17 -12.19
C VAL A 517 3.15 -2.05 -12.27
N GLU A 518 2.63 -1.24 -13.19
CA GLU A 518 1.20 -1.08 -13.40
C GLU A 518 0.52 -2.41 -13.71
N ASP A 519 1.12 -3.23 -14.59
CA ASP A 519 0.61 -4.55 -14.92
C ASP A 519 0.61 -5.50 -13.70
N ARG A 520 1.65 -5.46 -12.86
CA ARG A 520 1.68 -6.24 -11.60
C ARG A 520 0.63 -5.79 -10.60
N LEU A 521 0.45 -4.48 -10.41
CA LEU A 521 -0.57 -3.91 -9.51
C LEU A 521 -1.98 -4.21 -10.00
N ARG A 522 -2.20 -4.12 -11.31
CA ARG A 522 -3.48 -4.46 -11.93
C ARG A 522 -3.79 -5.95 -11.78
N GLY A 523 -2.80 -6.82 -12.00
CA GLY A 523 -2.94 -8.26 -11.81
C GLY A 523 -3.36 -8.65 -10.39
N LEU A 524 -2.87 -7.93 -9.38
CA LEU A 524 -3.22 -8.13 -7.96
C LEU A 524 -4.53 -7.42 -7.56
N GLY A 525 -5.12 -6.60 -8.45
CA GLY A 525 -6.35 -5.89 -8.18
C GLY A 525 -6.19 -4.61 -7.35
N TYR A 526 -4.97 -4.06 -7.27
CA TYR A 526 -4.72 -2.74 -6.67
C TYR A 526 -5.06 -1.59 -7.62
N MET A 527 -5.03 -1.87 -8.91
CA MET A 527 -5.38 -0.97 -10.00
C MET A 527 -6.25 -1.71 -11.00
N GLU A 528 -7.19 -1.03 -11.62
CA GLU A 528 -8.09 -1.59 -12.63
C GLU A 528 -7.70 -1.17 -14.03
#